data_770cca9826ab304e522c2dacd6d980ca
#
_entry.id   770cca9826ab304e522c2dacd6d980ca
#
_cell.length_a   1.000
_cell.length_b   1.000
_cell.length_c   1.000
_cell.angle_alpha   90.00
_cell.angle_beta   90.00
_cell.angle_gamma   90.00
#
_symmetry.space_group_name_H-M   'P 1'
#
loop_
_entity.id
_entity.type
_entity.pdbx_description
1 polymer ?
#
loop_
_entity_poly.entity_id
_entity_poly.type
_entity_poly.pdbx_seq_one_letter_code
_entity_poly.pdbx_strand_id
1 'polypeptide(L)'
;MGYYTNQQPPSQPPNKKSGWTMPIVIALIVAVLLILVIYPNLAGKNVAIEDPVDKSKYANDASDKTEEIIQKETVQLDVSTQITDIVEKVSPSVVGVTNIQMRSNFWQQGEGNEAGTGSGVIYKKDGDYAYIVTNHHVVAQADAVEIVLNDDTHLEAELIGSDLFTDLAVLRVDADKVGEPIDLGSSETLKVGEPVIAIGNPLGHMFAGSVTQGIISGKQRTIPMDFNNDGRPDWQAEVLQTDAAINPGNSGGALINIKGQLIGINSMKINQTIAQGIGFAIPIDIAKPIIAELEATGKVTRPYMGVEIYSLDEVPKIEWQNTLKLPESVEGGVYIWSVEPFSPADRAGLKRLDVIVEFDGEPILNILDLRKILYQEKKVGEEVTIVYYRDGERREATLTLEEQK
;
A
#
# COMPACT_ATOMS: atom_id res chain seq x y z
N MET A 1 59.22 -20.78 -23.08
CA MET A 1 59.83 -20.49 -21.77
C MET A 1 59.29 -19.16 -21.33
N GLY A 2 58.35 -19.14 -20.41
CA GLY A 2 57.75 -17.94 -19.83
C GLY A 2 57.42 -18.23 -18.38
N TYR A 3 58.09 -17.54 -17.47
CA TYR A 3 57.99 -17.71 -16.02
C TYR A 3 56.71 -17.05 -15.53
N TYR A 4 55.83 -17.79 -14.89
CA TYR A 4 54.73 -17.27 -14.07
C TYR A 4 55.28 -16.98 -12.67
N THR A 5 55.36 -15.72 -12.29
CA THR A 5 55.61 -15.30 -10.91
C THR A 5 54.29 -15.25 -10.15
N ASN A 6 54.17 -16.18 -9.21
CA ASN A 6 53.07 -16.24 -8.24
C ASN A 6 53.27 -15.11 -7.21
N GLN A 7 52.54 -14.02 -7.32
CA GLN A 7 52.45 -13.01 -6.25
C GLN A 7 51.21 -13.32 -5.39
N GLN A 8 51.47 -13.72 -4.16
CA GLN A 8 50.42 -13.80 -3.11
C GLN A 8 49.96 -12.40 -2.74
N PRO A 9 48.64 -12.19 -2.49
CA PRO A 9 48.14 -10.90 -2.01
C PRO A 9 48.62 -10.64 -0.58
N PRO A 10 48.85 -9.37 -0.18
CA PRO A 10 49.34 -9.01 1.15
C PRO A 10 48.37 -9.44 2.24
N SER A 11 48.90 -10.04 3.29
CA SER A 11 48.19 -10.44 4.50
C SER A 11 47.59 -9.24 5.20
N GLN A 12 46.27 -9.33 5.49
CA GLN A 12 45.56 -8.33 6.28
C GLN A 12 46.14 -8.24 7.71
N PRO A 13 46.25 -7.04 8.30
CA PRO A 13 46.68 -6.89 9.67
C PRO A 13 45.67 -7.48 10.66
N PRO A 14 46.10 -8.02 11.81
CA PRO A 14 45.23 -8.62 12.79
C PRO A 14 44.25 -7.60 13.37
N ASN A 15 42.97 -7.95 13.33
CA ASN A 15 41.86 -7.18 13.85
C ASN A 15 42.02 -7.03 15.39
N LYS A 16 42.45 -5.88 15.86
CA LYS A 16 42.46 -5.53 17.29
C LYS A 16 41.03 -5.47 17.78
N LYS A 17 40.55 -6.53 18.45
CA LYS A 17 39.31 -6.49 19.22
C LYS A 17 39.41 -5.34 20.23
N SER A 18 38.61 -4.32 20.00
CA SER A 18 38.45 -3.18 20.89
C SER A 18 37.99 -3.67 22.26
N GLY A 19 38.81 -3.54 23.30
CA GLY A 19 38.52 -3.93 24.68
C GLY A 19 37.50 -3.03 25.41
N TRP A 20 36.69 -2.29 24.69
CA TRP A 20 35.72 -1.32 25.23
C TRP A 20 34.33 -1.91 25.56
N THR A 21 34.06 -3.15 25.20
CA THR A 21 32.74 -3.79 25.48
C THR A 21 32.57 -4.12 26.96
N MET A 22 33.60 -4.55 27.64
CA MET A 22 33.55 -4.91 29.06
C MET A 22 33.21 -3.72 30.01
N PRO A 23 33.82 -2.55 29.91
CA PRO A 23 33.47 -1.43 30.81
C PRO A 23 32.05 -0.91 30.54
N ILE A 24 31.52 -0.99 29.33
CA ILE A 24 30.16 -0.56 29.01
C ILE A 24 29.14 -1.54 29.65
N VAL A 25 29.38 -2.84 29.60
CA VAL A 25 28.51 -3.86 30.23
C VAL A 25 28.51 -3.71 31.75
N ILE A 26 29.68 -3.44 32.36
CA ILE A 26 29.77 -3.21 33.80
C ILE A 26 29.02 -1.92 34.20
N ALA A 27 29.16 -0.83 33.43
CA ALA A 27 28.44 0.41 33.69
C ALA A 27 26.91 0.24 33.60
N LEU A 28 26.41 -0.54 32.65
CA LEU A 28 24.99 -0.87 32.53
C LEU A 28 24.45 -1.72 33.72
N ILE A 29 25.22 -2.70 34.17
CA ILE A 29 24.85 -3.52 35.34
C ILE A 29 24.81 -2.65 36.60
N VAL A 30 25.78 -1.76 36.81
CA VAL A 30 25.79 -0.83 37.95
C VAL A 30 24.62 0.15 37.89
N ALA A 31 24.25 0.66 36.70
CA ALA A 31 23.09 1.53 36.52
C ALA A 31 21.77 0.82 36.84
N VAL A 32 21.61 -0.45 36.43
CA VAL A 32 20.42 -1.25 36.77
C VAL A 32 20.35 -1.55 38.27
N LEU A 33 21.46 -1.86 38.91
CA LEU A 33 21.51 -2.10 40.37
C LEU A 33 21.19 -0.82 41.15
N LEU A 34 21.68 0.36 40.71
CA LEU A 34 21.32 1.65 41.30
C LEU A 34 19.82 1.96 41.16
N ILE A 35 19.22 1.68 40.01
CA ILE A 35 17.79 1.85 39.82
C ILE A 35 17.01 0.92 40.78
N LEU A 36 17.38 -0.35 40.91
CA LEU A 36 16.73 -1.31 41.81
C LEU A 36 16.83 -0.93 43.29
N VAL A 37 17.88 -0.21 43.71
CA VAL A 37 18.06 0.26 45.07
C VAL A 37 17.33 1.59 45.33
N ILE A 38 17.32 2.49 44.36
CA ILE A 38 16.75 3.85 44.50
C ILE A 38 15.23 3.83 44.29
N TYR A 39 14.73 3.01 43.36
CA TYR A 39 13.29 2.98 42.99
C TYR A 39 12.36 2.62 44.16
N PRO A 40 12.65 1.63 45.03
CA PRO A 40 11.81 1.33 46.21
C PRO A 40 11.77 2.47 47.21
N ASN A 41 12.85 3.26 47.33
CA ASN A 41 12.91 4.39 48.27
C ASN A 41 12.22 5.66 47.74
N LEU A 42 12.01 5.77 46.43
CA LEU A 42 11.25 6.86 45.78
C LEU A 42 9.75 6.52 45.66
N ALA A 43 9.41 5.25 45.49
CA ALA A 43 8.03 4.80 45.38
C ALA A 43 7.29 4.70 46.73
N GLY A 44 8.00 4.83 47.86
CA GLY A 44 7.45 4.70 49.20
C GLY A 44 6.94 6.00 49.88
N LYS A 45 6.92 7.13 49.16
CA LYS A 45 6.32 8.37 49.70
C LYS A 45 4.93 8.56 49.12
N ASN A 46 3.97 7.89 49.66
CA ASN A 46 2.56 8.30 49.60
C ASN A 46 2.45 9.68 50.23
N VAL A 47 2.27 10.71 49.44
CA VAL A 47 1.83 12.02 49.93
C VAL A 47 0.37 11.87 50.27
N ALA A 48 0.07 11.61 51.54
CA ALA A 48 -1.26 11.77 52.10
C ALA A 48 -1.50 13.30 52.14
N ILE A 49 -2.40 13.77 51.31
CA ILE A 49 -3.01 15.11 51.49
C ILE A 49 -4.06 14.91 52.56
N GLU A 50 -3.70 15.15 53.83
CA GLU A 50 -4.65 15.35 54.91
C GLU A 50 -5.05 16.84 54.92
N ASP A 51 -6.26 17.14 54.46
CA ASP A 51 -6.95 18.37 54.85
C ASP A 51 -7.53 18.15 56.27
N PRO A 52 -7.18 18.95 57.27
CA PRO A 52 -7.77 18.82 58.58
C PRO A 52 -9.17 19.50 58.53
N VAL A 53 -10.19 18.71 58.18
CA VAL A 53 -11.57 19.11 58.47
C VAL A 53 -11.82 18.87 59.95
N ASP A 54 -11.94 20.01 60.69
CA ASP A 54 -12.33 20.04 62.11
C ASP A 54 -13.71 19.43 62.30
N LYS A 55 -13.74 18.20 62.83
CA LYS A 55 -14.98 17.43 63.12
C LYS A 55 -15.62 17.81 64.42
N SER A 56 -15.26 18.92 65.09
CA SER A 56 -15.78 19.29 66.42
C SER A 56 -17.03 20.17 66.41
N LYS A 57 -17.64 20.48 65.26
CA LYS A 57 -18.77 21.39 65.16
C LYS A 57 -20.15 20.79 64.85
N TYR A 58 -20.24 19.48 64.66
CA TYR A 58 -21.54 18.86 64.36
C TYR A 58 -21.80 17.60 65.25
N ALA A 59 -21.69 17.77 66.56
CA ALA A 59 -22.28 16.83 67.49
C ALA A 59 -23.46 17.58 68.16
N ASN A 60 -24.64 17.34 67.64
CA ASN A 60 -25.96 17.32 68.34
C ASN A 60 -27.06 17.58 67.29
N ASP A 61 -27.62 16.57 66.76
CA ASP A 61 -29.04 16.30 66.94
C ASP A 61 -29.34 14.84 66.57
N ALA A 62 -30.14 14.26 67.37
CA ALA A 62 -30.42 12.84 67.37
C ALA A 62 -31.59 12.51 66.45
N SER A 63 -31.48 11.28 65.95
CA SER A 63 -32.63 10.45 65.54
C SER A 63 -33.51 10.96 64.40
N ASP A 64 -33.25 10.51 63.22
CA ASP A 64 -34.24 9.68 62.52
C ASP A 64 -33.61 8.79 61.45
N LYS A 65 -34.13 7.61 61.36
CA LYS A 65 -33.70 6.58 60.41
C LYS A 65 -34.06 6.99 59.02
N THR A 66 -33.03 7.06 58.15
CA THR A 66 -33.26 6.76 56.75
C THR A 66 -31.99 6.11 56.24
N GLU A 67 -31.99 4.77 56.19
CA GLU A 67 -31.10 4.04 55.31
C GLU A 67 -31.42 4.49 53.88
N GLU A 68 -30.69 5.48 53.37
CA GLU A 68 -30.62 5.72 51.95
C GLU A 68 -29.93 4.49 51.34
N ILE A 69 -30.77 3.58 50.81
CA ILE A 69 -30.36 2.56 49.87
C ILE A 69 -29.83 3.31 48.68
N ILE A 70 -28.51 3.47 48.54
CA ILE A 70 -27.87 3.86 47.31
C ILE A 70 -28.20 2.75 46.30
N GLN A 71 -29.31 2.87 45.61
CA GLN A 71 -29.60 2.10 44.43
C GLN A 71 -28.46 2.45 43.45
N LYS A 72 -27.50 1.54 43.28
CA LYS A 72 -26.62 1.57 42.12
C LYS A 72 -27.53 1.39 40.90
N GLU A 73 -28.01 2.48 40.35
CA GLU A 73 -28.61 2.49 39.02
C GLU A 73 -27.49 2.11 38.05
N THR A 74 -27.50 0.87 37.61
CA THR A 74 -26.66 0.46 36.49
C THR A 74 -27.28 1.04 35.26
N VAL A 75 -26.86 2.26 34.89
CA VAL A 75 -27.21 2.83 33.61
C VAL A 75 -26.51 2.02 32.55
N GLN A 76 -27.23 1.10 31.89
CA GLN A 76 -26.78 0.53 30.64
C GLN A 76 -26.90 1.66 29.59
N LEU A 77 -25.79 2.33 29.34
CA LEU A 77 -25.68 3.25 28.21
C LEU A 77 -25.49 2.38 26.96
N ASP A 78 -26.56 2.18 26.23
CA ASP A 78 -26.50 1.70 24.85
C ASP A 78 -26.14 2.91 23.96
N VAL A 79 -24.85 3.02 23.58
CA VAL A 79 -24.37 4.09 22.72
C VAL A 79 -24.34 3.57 21.28
N SER A 80 -25.54 3.37 20.71
CA SER A 80 -25.68 3.11 19.27
C SER A 80 -25.64 4.46 18.54
N THR A 81 -24.76 4.55 17.53
CA THR A 81 -24.68 5.69 16.62
C THR A 81 -24.86 5.20 15.19
N GLN A 82 -25.25 6.08 14.27
CA GLN A 82 -25.33 5.71 12.85
C GLN A 82 -24.05 5.04 12.35
N ILE A 83 -22.88 5.42 12.88
CA ILE A 83 -21.58 4.82 12.50
C ILE A 83 -21.48 3.39 12.99
N THR A 84 -21.87 3.12 14.24
CA THR A 84 -21.82 1.75 14.81
C THR A 84 -22.75 0.82 14.04
N ASP A 85 -23.95 1.27 13.68
CA ASP A 85 -24.92 0.48 12.91
C ASP A 85 -24.41 0.16 11.50
N ILE A 86 -23.77 1.14 10.84
CA ILE A 86 -23.14 0.95 9.51
C ILE A 86 -21.98 -0.05 9.60
N VAL A 87 -21.11 0.10 10.59
CA VAL A 87 -19.97 -0.79 10.78
C VAL A 87 -20.43 -2.21 11.06
N GLU A 88 -21.41 -2.43 11.91
CA GLU A 88 -21.98 -3.74 12.20
C GLU A 88 -22.55 -4.40 10.92
N LYS A 89 -23.25 -3.62 10.10
CA LYS A 89 -23.80 -4.10 8.83
C LYS A 89 -22.70 -4.48 7.82
N VAL A 90 -21.63 -3.68 7.70
CA VAL A 90 -20.64 -3.78 6.61
C VAL A 90 -19.45 -4.68 6.98
N SER A 91 -19.08 -4.79 8.26
CA SER A 91 -17.92 -5.58 8.70
C SER A 91 -17.91 -7.04 8.18
N PRO A 92 -19.03 -7.76 8.04
CA PRO A 92 -19.02 -9.10 7.48
C PRO A 92 -18.59 -9.17 6.00
N SER A 93 -18.63 -8.04 5.28
CA SER A 93 -18.16 -7.95 3.89
C SER A 93 -16.65 -7.66 3.81
N VAL A 94 -15.96 -7.39 4.93
CA VAL A 94 -14.53 -7.10 4.97
C VAL A 94 -13.81 -8.28 5.62
N VAL A 95 -12.85 -8.85 4.89
CA VAL A 95 -12.12 -10.05 5.27
C VAL A 95 -10.63 -9.76 5.42
N GLY A 96 -9.93 -10.56 6.22
CA GLY A 96 -8.48 -10.62 6.20
C GLY A 96 -7.98 -11.30 4.93
N VAL A 97 -6.82 -10.92 4.43
CA VAL A 97 -6.12 -11.58 3.31
C VAL A 97 -4.71 -11.90 3.75
N THR A 98 -4.35 -13.16 3.70
CA THR A 98 -3.03 -13.69 4.08
C THR A 98 -2.29 -14.19 2.84
N ASN A 99 -1.09 -13.65 2.63
CA ASN A 99 -0.15 -14.08 1.61
C ASN A 99 0.74 -15.18 2.17
N ILE A 100 0.69 -16.36 1.59
CA ILE A 100 1.46 -17.52 2.00
C ILE A 100 2.57 -17.74 0.97
N GLN A 101 3.84 -17.74 1.44
CA GLN A 101 5.01 -18.06 0.62
C GLN A 101 5.69 -19.33 1.13
N MET A 102 5.90 -20.28 0.23
CA MET A 102 6.63 -21.52 0.51
C MET A 102 8.14 -21.25 0.37
N ARG A 103 8.83 -21.07 1.49
CA ARG A 103 10.29 -21.05 1.45
C ARG A 103 10.80 -22.47 1.26
N SER A 104 11.31 -22.77 0.07
CA SER A 104 12.01 -24.04 -0.18
C SER A 104 13.41 -24.02 0.47
N ASN A 105 13.47 -24.27 1.76
CA ASN A 105 14.72 -24.65 2.40
C ASN A 105 14.85 -26.16 2.28
N PHE A 106 15.96 -26.64 1.70
CA PHE A 106 16.26 -28.05 1.43
C PHE A 106 16.11 -28.99 2.66
N TRP A 107 15.97 -28.42 3.86
CA TRP A 107 15.87 -29.14 5.17
C TRP A 107 14.53 -28.97 5.89
N GLN A 108 13.63 -28.11 5.42
CA GLN A 108 12.30 -27.92 5.98
C GLN A 108 11.27 -28.11 4.89
N GLN A 109 10.72 -29.31 4.78
CA GLN A 109 9.58 -29.60 3.92
C GLN A 109 8.31 -29.10 4.57
N GLY A 110 7.65 -28.11 3.93
CA GLY A 110 6.19 -28.06 3.88
C GLY A 110 5.43 -27.15 4.83
N GLU A 111 6.06 -26.20 5.55
CA GLU A 111 5.27 -25.15 6.24
C GLU A 111 5.42 -23.83 5.47
N GLY A 112 4.30 -23.36 4.88
CA GLY A 112 4.19 -22.02 4.34
C GLY A 112 4.35 -21.01 5.48
N ASN A 113 5.16 -19.96 5.26
CA ASN A 113 5.23 -18.85 6.21
C ASN A 113 4.33 -17.72 5.69
N GLU A 114 3.57 -17.11 6.57
CA GLU A 114 2.89 -15.86 6.28
C GLU A 114 3.93 -14.80 5.88
N ALA A 115 3.86 -14.33 4.63
CA ALA A 115 4.78 -13.34 4.10
C ALA A 115 4.24 -11.91 4.25
N GLY A 116 2.94 -11.77 4.42
CA GLY A 116 2.25 -10.49 4.60
C GLY A 116 0.76 -10.69 4.81
N THR A 117 0.14 -9.70 5.43
CA THR A 117 -1.29 -9.68 5.68
C THR A 117 -1.88 -8.34 5.26
N GLY A 118 -3.12 -8.37 4.83
CA GLY A 118 -3.92 -7.21 4.48
C GLY A 118 -5.40 -7.51 4.65
N SER A 119 -6.22 -6.75 3.98
CA SER A 119 -7.67 -6.90 3.98
C SER A 119 -8.20 -7.09 2.56
N GLY A 120 -9.44 -7.54 2.45
CA GLY A 120 -10.19 -7.62 1.20
C GLY A 120 -11.65 -7.26 1.43
N VAL A 121 -12.35 -6.96 0.34
CA VAL A 121 -13.77 -6.58 0.37
C VAL A 121 -14.55 -7.48 -0.55
N ILE A 122 -15.54 -8.18 -0.01
CA ILE A 122 -16.50 -8.96 -0.79
C ILE A 122 -17.41 -7.98 -1.53
N TYR A 123 -17.33 -7.93 -2.85
CA TYR A 123 -18.09 -6.97 -3.66
C TYR A 123 -19.14 -7.60 -4.55
N LYS A 124 -19.11 -8.94 -4.73
CA LYS A 124 -20.03 -9.64 -5.61
C LYS A 124 -20.18 -11.11 -5.21
N LYS A 125 -21.38 -11.66 -5.34
CA LYS A 125 -21.65 -13.09 -5.40
C LYS A 125 -22.24 -13.43 -6.75
N ASP A 126 -21.79 -14.52 -7.38
CA ASP A 126 -22.26 -14.99 -8.68
C ASP A 126 -22.22 -16.53 -8.72
N GLY A 127 -23.39 -17.14 -8.71
CA GLY A 127 -23.53 -18.58 -8.59
C GLY A 127 -22.91 -19.11 -7.30
N ASP A 128 -22.01 -20.08 -7.44
CA ASP A 128 -21.33 -20.75 -6.31
C ASP A 128 -20.14 -19.96 -5.76
N TYR A 129 -19.83 -18.79 -6.35
CA TYR A 129 -18.63 -18.03 -6.02
C TYR A 129 -18.93 -16.64 -5.47
N ALA A 130 -18.06 -16.21 -4.53
CA ALA A 130 -17.94 -14.85 -4.08
C ALA A 130 -16.60 -14.25 -4.55
N TYR A 131 -16.63 -12.99 -4.93
CA TYR A 131 -15.49 -12.25 -5.42
C TYR A 131 -15.08 -11.19 -4.43
N ILE A 132 -13.77 -11.10 -4.22
CA ILE A 132 -13.15 -10.22 -3.23
C ILE A 132 -12.13 -9.36 -3.94
N VAL A 133 -12.20 -8.04 -3.74
CA VAL A 133 -11.15 -7.12 -4.16
C VAL A 133 -10.17 -6.88 -3.02
N THR A 134 -8.88 -6.85 -3.34
CA THR A 134 -7.80 -6.49 -2.42
C THR A 134 -6.72 -5.70 -3.17
N ASN A 135 -5.61 -5.34 -2.52
CA ASN A 135 -4.48 -4.74 -3.22
C ASN A 135 -3.56 -5.79 -3.85
N HIS A 136 -2.97 -5.44 -5.00
CA HIS A 136 -1.95 -6.26 -5.65
C HIS A 136 -0.77 -6.55 -4.69
N HIS A 137 -0.26 -5.54 -3.98
CA HIS A 137 0.89 -5.71 -3.08
C HIS A 137 0.61 -6.67 -1.92
N VAL A 138 -0.66 -6.90 -1.54
CA VAL A 138 -1.05 -7.86 -0.51
C VAL A 138 -0.85 -9.29 -0.99
N VAL A 139 -1.15 -9.58 -2.26
CA VAL A 139 -1.08 -10.93 -2.85
C VAL A 139 0.15 -11.15 -3.74
N ALA A 140 1.01 -10.14 -3.90
CA ALA A 140 2.18 -10.21 -4.75
C ALA A 140 3.12 -11.35 -4.33
N GLN A 141 3.56 -12.18 -5.30
CA GLN A 141 4.47 -13.31 -5.09
C GLN A 141 3.94 -14.38 -4.12
N ALA A 142 2.63 -14.44 -3.87
CA ALA A 142 2.04 -15.49 -3.07
C ALA A 142 2.07 -16.84 -3.81
N ASP A 143 2.46 -17.91 -3.11
CA ASP A 143 2.29 -19.29 -3.59
C ASP A 143 0.86 -19.78 -3.33
N ALA A 144 0.22 -19.28 -2.27
CA ALA A 144 -1.20 -19.45 -1.95
C ALA A 144 -1.75 -18.20 -1.25
N VAL A 145 -3.04 -17.99 -1.36
CA VAL A 145 -3.75 -16.89 -0.69
C VAL A 145 -4.87 -17.48 0.16
N GLU A 146 -4.98 -17.03 1.41
CA GLU A 146 -6.10 -17.32 2.29
C GLU A 146 -6.88 -16.07 2.61
N ILE A 147 -8.19 -16.18 2.76
CA ILE A 147 -9.01 -15.17 3.43
C ILE A 147 -9.34 -15.62 4.86
N VAL A 148 -9.40 -14.66 5.75
CA VAL A 148 -9.74 -14.88 7.16
C VAL A 148 -11.00 -14.08 7.47
N LEU A 149 -12.04 -14.78 7.91
CA LEU A 149 -13.32 -14.17 8.29
C LEU A 149 -13.23 -13.60 9.71
N ASN A 150 -14.25 -12.82 10.11
CA ASN A 150 -14.30 -12.21 11.44
C ASN A 150 -14.39 -13.22 12.60
N ASP A 151 -14.82 -14.46 12.34
CA ASP A 151 -14.89 -15.57 13.29
C ASP A 151 -13.64 -16.46 13.28
N ASP A 152 -12.54 -16.00 12.63
CA ASP A 152 -11.29 -16.71 12.46
C ASP A 152 -11.37 -17.96 11.55
N THR A 153 -12.40 -18.05 10.74
CA THR A 153 -12.47 -19.09 9.71
C THR A 153 -11.49 -18.77 8.57
N HIS A 154 -10.63 -19.71 8.26
CA HIS A 154 -9.66 -19.63 7.17
C HIS A 154 -10.18 -20.34 5.94
N LEU A 155 -10.16 -19.67 4.78
CA LEU A 155 -10.61 -20.20 3.50
C LEU A 155 -9.52 -19.96 2.45
N GLU A 156 -9.15 -21.01 1.72
CA GLU A 156 -8.28 -20.86 0.55
C GLU A 156 -8.99 -20.03 -0.53
N ALA A 157 -8.27 -19.08 -1.09
CA ALA A 157 -8.76 -18.16 -2.11
C ALA A 157 -7.98 -18.34 -3.42
N GLU A 158 -8.71 -18.40 -4.53
CA GLU A 158 -8.11 -18.39 -5.85
C GLU A 158 -7.82 -16.97 -6.30
N LEU A 159 -6.58 -16.68 -6.69
CA LEU A 159 -6.20 -15.42 -7.33
C LEU A 159 -6.67 -15.44 -8.79
N ILE A 160 -7.71 -14.68 -9.12
CA ILE A 160 -8.23 -14.56 -10.50
C ILE A 160 -7.31 -13.70 -11.35
N GLY A 161 -6.84 -12.58 -10.80
CA GLY A 161 -5.91 -11.70 -11.47
C GLY A 161 -5.50 -10.54 -10.61
N SER A 162 -4.43 -9.86 -11.02
CA SER A 162 -3.97 -8.66 -10.31
C SER A 162 -3.29 -7.68 -11.26
N ASP A 163 -3.27 -6.41 -10.85
CA ASP A 163 -2.69 -5.31 -11.61
C ASP A 163 -1.78 -4.44 -10.75
N LEU A 164 -0.51 -4.38 -11.12
CA LEU A 164 0.52 -3.62 -10.42
C LEU A 164 0.27 -2.11 -10.47
N PHE A 165 -0.21 -1.58 -11.63
CA PHE A 165 -0.34 -0.15 -11.86
C PHE A 165 -1.47 0.48 -11.06
N THR A 166 -2.58 -0.24 -10.90
CA THR A 166 -3.71 0.21 -10.06
C THR A 166 -3.63 -0.31 -8.64
N ASP A 167 -2.67 -1.20 -8.34
CA ASP A 167 -2.52 -1.87 -7.05
C ASP A 167 -3.78 -2.65 -6.63
N LEU A 168 -4.49 -3.29 -7.59
CA LEU A 168 -5.69 -4.08 -7.35
C LEU A 168 -5.47 -5.56 -7.66
N ALA A 169 -6.20 -6.41 -6.95
CA ALA A 169 -6.29 -7.84 -7.21
C ALA A 169 -7.71 -8.35 -6.94
N VAL A 170 -8.12 -9.39 -7.67
CA VAL A 170 -9.41 -10.06 -7.51
C VAL A 170 -9.16 -11.50 -7.06
N LEU A 171 -9.79 -11.87 -5.94
CA LEU A 171 -9.81 -13.22 -5.40
C LEU A 171 -11.21 -13.83 -5.56
N ARG A 172 -11.27 -15.15 -5.54
CA ARG A 172 -12.51 -15.93 -5.61
C ARG A 172 -12.53 -17.01 -4.52
N VAL A 173 -13.70 -17.17 -3.89
CA VAL A 173 -13.95 -18.21 -2.87
C VAL A 173 -15.37 -18.77 -3.01
N ASP A 174 -15.71 -19.83 -2.28
CA ASP A 174 -17.07 -20.37 -2.23
C ASP A 174 -18.05 -19.37 -1.59
N ALA A 175 -19.17 -19.09 -2.26
CA ALA A 175 -20.11 -18.04 -1.87
C ALA A 175 -20.89 -18.35 -0.57
N ASP A 176 -21.13 -19.62 -0.28
CA ASP A 176 -21.88 -20.07 0.90
C ASP A 176 -21.09 -19.97 2.20
N LYS A 177 -19.77 -19.79 2.10
CA LYS A 177 -18.87 -19.68 3.25
C LYS A 177 -18.62 -18.25 3.73
N VAL A 178 -19.07 -17.24 3.00
CA VAL A 178 -18.76 -15.85 3.27
C VAL A 178 -20.00 -14.97 3.41
N GLY A 179 -19.84 -13.80 4.03
CA GLY A 179 -20.91 -12.80 4.22
C GLY A 179 -21.44 -12.22 2.90
N GLU A 180 -22.44 -11.36 3.00
CA GLU A 180 -23.02 -10.67 1.85
C GLU A 180 -22.06 -9.62 1.27
N PRO A 181 -22.11 -9.38 -0.06
CA PRO A 181 -21.29 -8.35 -0.68
C PRO A 181 -21.71 -6.95 -0.23
N ILE A 182 -20.73 -6.06 -0.20
CA ILE A 182 -20.95 -4.64 0.10
C ILE A 182 -21.59 -3.92 -1.11
N ASP A 183 -22.46 -2.95 -0.83
CA ASP A 183 -22.99 -2.05 -1.86
C ASP A 183 -21.89 -1.16 -2.43
N LEU A 184 -21.73 -1.09 -3.76
CA LEU A 184 -20.80 -0.20 -4.42
C LEU A 184 -21.39 1.21 -4.54
N GLY A 185 -20.65 2.20 -4.05
CA GLY A 185 -20.98 3.62 -4.18
C GLY A 185 -20.40 4.27 -5.44
N SER A 186 -20.16 5.58 -5.36
CA SER A 186 -19.44 6.37 -6.34
C SER A 186 -18.45 7.31 -5.67
N SER A 187 -17.23 7.33 -6.18
CA SER A 187 -16.16 8.24 -5.74
C SER A 187 -16.22 9.60 -6.46
N GLU A 188 -16.87 9.66 -7.63
CA GLU A 188 -16.98 10.91 -8.40
C GLU A 188 -17.89 11.94 -7.73
N THR A 189 -18.97 11.49 -7.09
CA THR A 189 -19.96 12.36 -6.46
C THR A 189 -19.58 12.86 -5.07
N LEU A 190 -18.50 12.33 -4.48
CA LEU A 190 -18.02 12.73 -3.16
C LEU A 190 -17.65 14.20 -3.09
N LYS A 191 -17.74 14.78 -1.91
CA LYS A 191 -17.30 16.14 -1.61
C LYS A 191 -16.23 16.11 -0.52
N VAL A 192 -15.24 16.99 -0.63
CA VAL A 192 -14.27 17.20 0.44
C VAL A 192 -15.02 17.62 1.71
N GLY A 193 -14.66 17.00 2.83
CA GLY A 193 -15.34 17.17 4.12
C GLY A 193 -16.43 16.13 4.41
N GLU A 194 -16.83 15.28 3.46
CA GLU A 194 -17.78 14.19 3.74
C GLU A 194 -17.17 13.16 4.69
N PRO A 195 -17.91 12.73 5.74
CA PRO A 195 -17.46 11.69 6.66
C PRO A 195 -17.27 10.34 5.95
N VAL A 196 -16.19 9.66 6.30
CA VAL A 196 -15.87 8.33 5.79
C VAL A 196 -15.38 7.42 6.90
N ILE A 197 -15.50 6.12 6.69
CA ILE A 197 -15.05 5.07 7.61
C ILE A 197 -14.13 4.14 6.83
N ALA A 198 -12.92 3.93 7.33
CA ALA A 198 -12.02 2.91 6.82
C ALA A 198 -12.12 1.65 7.69
N ILE A 199 -12.35 0.51 7.04
CA ILE A 199 -12.51 -0.80 7.69
C ILE A 199 -11.45 -1.73 7.11
N GLY A 200 -10.77 -2.46 7.99
CA GLY A 200 -9.88 -3.55 7.66
C GLY A 200 -10.05 -4.72 8.60
N ASN A 201 -9.51 -5.86 8.23
CA ASN A 201 -9.47 -7.06 9.05
C ASN A 201 -8.02 -7.60 9.14
N PRO A 202 -7.10 -6.80 9.72
CA PRO A 202 -5.71 -7.20 9.84
C PRO A 202 -5.54 -8.31 10.86
N LEU A 203 -4.86 -9.40 10.49
CA LEU A 203 -4.31 -10.40 11.42
C LEU A 203 -5.33 -11.18 12.29
N GLY A 204 -6.51 -11.56 11.77
CA GLY A 204 -7.46 -12.40 12.48
C GLY A 204 -7.86 -11.82 13.85
N HIS A 205 -8.03 -12.65 14.87
CA HIS A 205 -8.59 -12.30 16.18
C HIS A 205 -8.00 -11.08 16.89
N MET A 206 -6.72 -10.76 16.73
CA MET A 206 -6.10 -9.67 17.51
C MET A 206 -6.52 -8.28 17.06
N PHE A 207 -6.85 -8.09 15.78
CA PHE A 207 -7.19 -6.80 15.20
C PHE A 207 -8.34 -6.87 14.17
N ALA A 208 -9.09 -7.98 14.17
CA ALA A 208 -10.25 -8.18 13.31
C ALA A 208 -11.22 -7.00 13.44
N GLY A 209 -11.70 -6.49 12.31
CA GLY A 209 -12.66 -5.39 12.30
C GLY A 209 -12.08 -4.06 12.77
N SER A 210 -10.79 -3.79 12.53
CA SER A 210 -10.22 -2.46 12.81
C SER A 210 -10.94 -1.38 12.02
N VAL A 211 -11.51 -0.41 12.73
CA VAL A 211 -12.31 0.68 12.18
C VAL A 211 -11.69 2.01 12.53
N THR A 212 -11.51 2.87 11.54
CA THR A 212 -11.10 4.26 11.73
C THR A 212 -12.07 5.18 11.00
N GLN A 213 -12.27 6.38 11.54
CA GLN A 213 -13.16 7.37 10.98
C GLN A 213 -12.39 8.64 10.63
N GLY A 214 -12.81 9.30 9.56
CA GLY A 214 -12.29 10.59 9.12
C GLY A 214 -13.23 11.23 8.10
N ILE A 215 -12.65 12.04 7.23
CA ILE A 215 -13.35 12.73 6.14
C ILE A 215 -12.60 12.51 4.81
N ILE A 216 -13.27 12.79 3.70
CA ILE A 216 -12.58 13.01 2.42
C ILE A 216 -11.80 14.31 2.54
N SER A 217 -10.46 14.21 2.61
CA SER A 217 -9.54 15.35 2.69
C SER A 217 -9.15 15.89 1.30
N GLY A 218 -9.29 15.08 0.27
CA GLY A 218 -9.02 15.46 -1.12
C GLY A 218 -9.55 14.43 -2.11
N LYS A 219 -9.83 14.91 -3.32
CA LYS A 219 -10.24 14.09 -4.46
C LYS A 219 -9.25 14.29 -5.59
N GLN A 220 -9.12 13.29 -6.47
CA GLN A 220 -8.29 13.38 -7.68
C GLN A 220 -6.84 13.84 -7.35
N ARG A 221 -6.29 13.29 -6.26
CA ARG A 221 -4.88 13.49 -5.94
C ARG A 221 -4.04 12.58 -6.79
N THR A 222 -3.03 13.14 -7.44
CA THR A 222 -2.06 12.36 -8.21
C THR A 222 -0.84 12.11 -7.33
N ILE A 223 -0.55 10.85 -7.06
CA ILE A 223 0.55 10.44 -6.19
C ILE A 223 1.57 9.64 -7.00
N PRO A 224 2.86 10.01 -6.91
CA PRO A 224 3.92 9.24 -7.55
C PRO A 224 4.08 7.86 -6.91
N MET A 225 4.19 6.83 -7.74
CA MET A 225 4.42 5.44 -7.35
C MET A 225 5.79 4.99 -7.85
N ASP A 226 6.58 4.44 -6.95
CA ASP A 226 7.88 3.83 -7.23
C ASP A 226 7.71 2.31 -7.04
N PHE A 227 7.77 1.55 -8.14
CA PHE A 227 7.51 0.11 -8.10
C PHE A 227 8.76 -0.71 -7.77
N ASN A 228 9.94 -0.18 -8.09
CA ASN A 228 11.22 -0.86 -7.96
C ASN A 228 12.04 -0.37 -6.74
N ASN A 229 11.55 0.65 -6.01
CA ASN A 229 12.16 1.29 -4.84
C ASN A 229 13.54 1.92 -5.16
N ASP A 230 13.71 2.49 -6.35
CA ASP A 230 14.93 3.22 -6.73
C ASP A 230 14.89 4.71 -6.34
N GLY A 231 13.78 5.16 -5.74
CA GLY A 231 13.54 6.53 -5.29
C GLY A 231 12.97 7.45 -6.38
N ARG A 232 12.58 6.91 -7.52
CA ARG A 232 12.01 7.62 -8.65
C ARG A 232 10.60 7.13 -8.97
N PRO A 233 9.70 8.02 -9.39
CA PRO A 233 8.36 7.59 -9.73
C PRO A 233 8.32 6.87 -11.08
N ASP A 234 7.76 5.67 -11.08
CA ASP A 234 7.43 4.88 -12.28
C ASP A 234 6.05 5.18 -12.84
N TRP A 235 5.13 5.62 -11.96
CA TRP A 235 3.72 5.80 -12.27
C TRP A 235 3.10 6.92 -11.43
N GLN A 236 1.96 7.40 -11.86
CA GLN A 236 1.11 8.33 -11.11
C GLN A 236 -0.25 7.70 -10.88
N ALA A 237 -0.60 7.44 -9.63
CA ALA A 237 -1.90 6.92 -9.23
C ALA A 237 -2.83 8.07 -8.85
N GLU A 238 -4.06 8.05 -9.37
CA GLU A 238 -5.14 8.93 -8.89
C GLU A 238 -5.80 8.31 -7.66
N VAL A 239 -5.93 9.09 -6.58
CA VAL A 239 -6.42 8.59 -5.29
C VAL A 239 -7.40 9.54 -4.61
N LEU A 240 -8.20 8.98 -3.69
CA LEU A 240 -8.89 9.71 -2.63
C LEU A 240 -7.93 9.91 -1.47
N GLN A 241 -7.91 11.10 -0.90
CA GLN A 241 -7.21 11.41 0.34
C GLN A 241 -8.19 11.45 1.51
N THR A 242 -7.83 10.86 2.64
CA THR A 242 -8.59 10.88 3.89
C THR A 242 -7.66 11.08 5.08
N ASP A 243 -8.19 11.60 6.18
CA ASP A 243 -7.54 11.64 7.50
C ASP A 243 -7.95 10.45 8.40
N ALA A 244 -8.87 9.59 7.93
CA ALA A 244 -9.05 8.27 8.53
C ALA A 244 -7.72 7.51 8.52
N ALA A 245 -7.32 6.94 9.65
CA ALA A 245 -6.02 6.30 9.76
C ALA A 245 -5.94 5.05 8.87
N ILE A 246 -5.06 5.08 7.87
CA ILE A 246 -4.72 3.94 7.02
C ILE A 246 -3.36 3.40 7.50
N ASN A 247 -3.39 2.19 8.07
CA ASN A 247 -2.24 1.55 8.72
C ASN A 247 -2.00 0.14 8.15
N PRO A 248 -0.82 -0.49 8.44
CA PRO A 248 -0.61 -1.89 8.07
C PRO A 248 -1.78 -2.77 8.51
N GLY A 249 -2.28 -3.56 7.56
CA GLY A 249 -3.39 -4.48 7.76
C GLY A 249 -4.74 -3.99 7.24
N ASN A 250 -5.03 -2.67 7.13
CA ASN A 250 -6.25 -2.23 6.45
C ASN A 250 -6.07 -1.94 4.94
N SER A 251 -4.87 -2.14 4.39
CA SER A 251 -4.65 -2.18 2.94
C SER A 251 -5.49 -3.26 2.27
N GLY A 252 -6.17 -2.92 1.19
CA GLY A 252 -7.12 -3.79 0.50
C GLY A 252 -8.51 -3.78 1.11
N GLY A 253 -8.68 -3.19 2.30
CA GLY A 253 -9.97 -3.03 2.98
C GLY A 253 -10.81 -1.88 2.43
N ALA A 254 -11.98 -1.69 3.04
CA ALA A 254 -12.99 -0.77 2.55
C ALA A 254 -12.79 0.66 3.07
N LEU A 255 -12.92 1.65 2.19
CA LEU A 255 -13.30 3.01 2.53
C LEU A 255 -14.78 3.17 2.18
N ILE A 256 -15.63 3.46 3.17
CA ILE A 256 -17.08 3.57 3.00
C ILE A 256 -17.60 4.95 3.35
N ASN A 257 -18.73 5.31 2.75
CA ASN A 257 -19.49 6.51 3.12
C ASN A 257 -20.47 6.22 4.28
N ILE A 258 -21.15 7.26 4.75
CA ILE A 258 -22.16 7.16 5.83
C ILE A 258 -23.46 6.44 5.42
N LYS A 259 -23.55 5.90 4.21
CA LYS A 259 -24.62 5.00 3.76
C LYS A 259 -24.18 3.53 3.78
N GLY A 260 -22.93 3.24 4.16
CA GLY A 260 -22.33 1.90 4.12
C GLY A 260 -21.94 1.45 2.72
N GLN A 261 -21.76 2.36 1.77
CA GLN A 261 -21.36 2.05 0.41
C GLN A 261 -19.85 2.15 0.24
N LEU A 262 -19.24 1.21 -0.47
CA LEU A 262 -17.82 1.22 -0.83
C LEU A 262 -17.53 2.36 -1.80
N ILE A 263 -16.66 3.28 -1.41
CA ILE A 263 -16.25 4.45 -2.21
C ILE A 263 -14.77 4.42 -2.59
N GLY A 264 -14.00 3.54 -1.96
CA GLY A 264 -12.58 3.34 -2.28
C GLY A 264 -12.01 2.09 -1.62
N ILE A 265 -10.85 1.65 -2.12
CA ILE A 265 -10.05 0.56 -1.57
C ILE A 265 -8.83 1.18 -0.87
N ASN A 266 -8.69 0.96 0.44
CA ASN A 266 -7.58 1.50 1.23
C ASN A 266 -6.24 0.98 0.69
N SER A 267 -5.22 1.84 0.55
CA SER A 267 -3.89 1.42 0.13
C SER A 267 -2.80 2.12 0.92
N MET A 268 -1.97 1.33 1.59
CA MET A 268 -0.81 1.81 2.35
C MET A 268 0.45 1.98 1.50
N LYS A 269 0.57 1.26 0.37
CA LYS A 269 1.72 1.38 -0.52
C LYS A 269 1.94 2.82 -1.00
N ILE A 270 0.84 3.56 -1.12
CA ILE A 270 0.82 4.96 -1.53
C ILE A 270 1.32 5.90 -0.42
N ASN A 271 1.40 5.44 0.85
CA ASN A 271 1.64 6.30 2.02
C ASN A 271 3.06 6.23 2.61
N GLN A 272 3.97 5.43 2.06
CA GLN A 272 5.26 5.12 2.71
C GLN A 272 6.20 6.31 2.97
N THR A 273 5.93 7.48 2.38
CA THR A 273 6.81 8.67 2.48
C THR A 273 6.10 9.94 2.94
N ILE A 274 4.80 9.91 3.25
CA ILE A 274 3.98 11.09 3.52
C ILE A 274 3.66 11.21 5.02
N ALA A 275 3.39 12.44 5.47
CA ALA A 275 3.20 12.80 6.88
C ALA A 275 2.07 12.02 7.57
N GLN A 276 2.18 11.85 8.90
CA GLN A 276 1.13 11.27 9.74
C GLN A 276 -0.22 12.01 9.56
N GLY A 277 -1.32 11.27 9.54
CA GLY A 277 -2.67 11.83 9.36
C GLY A 277 -3.08 12.02 7.89
N ILE A 278 -2.35 11.44 6.95
CA ILE A 278 -2.72 11.39 5.54
C ILE A 278 -2.86 9.92 5.13
N GLY A 279 -4.07 9.51 4.79
CA GLY A 279 -4.39 8.20 4.23
C GLY A 279 -4.85 8.31 2.78
N PHE A 280 -4.69 7.22 2.02
CA PHE A 280 -5.11 7.15 0.62
C PHE A 280 -5.95 5.91 0.35
N ALA A 281 -6.87 6.06 -0.60
CA ALA A 281 -7.65 4.95 -1.12
C ALA A 281 -7.80 5.07 -2.65
N ILE A 282 -7.81 3.94 -3.33
CA ILE A 282 -8.08 3.84 -4.76
C ILE A 282 -9.56 4.14 -4.98
N PRO A 283 -9.94 5.13 -5.80
CA PRO A 283 -11.34 5.49 -6.03
C PRO A 283 -12.14 4.31 -6.61
N ILE A 284 -13.36 4.07 -6.09
CA ILE A 284 -14.17 2.93 -6.56
C ILE A 284 -14.55 3.02 -8.04
N ASP A 285 -14.73 4.24 -8.57
CA ASP A 285 -15.09 4.39 -9.99
C ASP A 285 -13.90 4.13 -10.93
N ILE A 286 -12.64 4.25 -10.42
CA ILE A 286 -11.44 3.75 -11.11
C ILE A 286 -11.31 2.23 -10.95
N ALA A 287 -11.63 1.70 -9.76
CA ALA A 287 -11.49 0.29 -9.48
C ALA A 287 -12.47 -0.59 -10.25
N LYS A 288 -13.73 -0.17 -10.41
CA LYS A 288 -14.79 -0.95 -11.06
C LYS A 288 -14.42 -1.51 -12.44
N PRO A 289 -13.95 -0.71 -13.43
CA PRO A 289 -13.59 -1.25 -14.75
C PRO A 289 -12.39 -2.21 -14.68
N ILE A 290 -11.41 -1.94 -13.82
CA ILE A 290 -10.24 -2.81 -13.60
C ILE A 290 -10.67 -4.16 -13.01
N ILE A 291 -11.51 -4.14 -11.98
CA ILE A 291 -12.07 -5.34 -11.35
C ILE A 291 -12.81 -6.19 -12.39
N ALA A 292 -13.67 -5.56 -13.20
CA ALA A 292 -14.43 -6.25 -14.24
C ALA A 292 -13.52 -6.90 -15.30
N GLU A 293 -12.43 -6.25 -15.67
CA GLU A 293 -11.48 -6.80 -16.62
C GLU A 293 -10.64 -7.94 -16.00
N LEU A 294 -10.21 -7.80 -14.75
CA LEU A 294 -9.53 -8.87 -14.00
C LEU A 294 -10.43 -10.11 -13.85
N GLU A 295 -11.74 -9.93 -13.55
CA GLU A 295 -12.69 -11.04 -13.50
C GLU A 295 -12.81 -11.77 -14.85
N ALA A 296 -12.87 -11.02 -15.95
CA ALA A 296 -13.14 -11.57 -17.28
C ALA A 296 -11.92 -12.24 -17.91
N THR A 297 -10.70 -11.70 -17.69
CA THR A 297 -9.50 -12.06 -18.45
C THR A 297 -8.30 -12.45 -17.58
N GLY A 298 -8.37 -12.22 -16.27
CA GLY A 298 -7.26 -12.43 -15.33
C GLY A 298 -6.17 -11.36 -15.39
N LYS A 299 -6.27 -10.39 -16.29
CA LYS A 299 -5.26 -9.33 -16.49
C LYS A 299 -5.90 -8.05 -16.97
N VAL A 300 -5.21 -6.92 -16.80
CA VAL A 300 -5.61 -5.63 -17.37
C VAL A 300 -4.88 -5.42 -18.68
N THR A 301 -5.65 -5.25 -19.74
CA THR A 301 -5.12 -5.05 -21.10
C THR A 301 -4.59 -3.63 -21.26
N ARG A 302 -3.30 -3.51 -21.54
CA ARG A 302 -2.66 -2.20 -21.79
C ARG A 302 -2.05 -2.13 -23.17
N PRO A 303 -2.09 -0.95 -23.80
CA PRO A 303 -1.35 -0.70 -25.04
C PRO A 303 0.15 -0.89 -24.82
N TYR A 304 0.79 -1.56 -25.75
CA TYR A 304 2.16 -2.00 -25.66
C TYR A 304 2.97 -1.61 -26.89
N MET A 305 4.17 -1.10 -26.66
CA MET A 305 5.13 -0.73 -27.72
C MET A 305 6.28 -1.73 -27.86
N GLY A 306 6.67 -2.39 -26.77
CA GLY A 306 7.81 -3.31 -26.73
C GLY A 306 9.15 -2.62 -26.57
N VAL A 307 9.22 -1.68 -25.65
CA VAL A 307 10.45 -0.95 -25.31
C VAL A 307 10.68 -0.94 -23.80
N GLU A 308 11.93 -1.08 -23.40
CA GLU A 308 12.40 -0.72 -22.06
C GLU A 308 12.94 0.70 -22.14
N ILE A 309 12.39 1.57 -21.31
CA ILE A 309 12.64 3.01 -21.37
C ILE A 309 12.98 3.58 -19.99
N TYR A 310 13.77 4.63 -19.99
CA TYR A 310 14.11 5.40 -18.80
C TYR A 310 14.00 6.89 -19.07
N SER A 311 13.76 7.69 -18.03
CA SER A 311 13.71 9.14 -18.18
C SER A 311 15.08 9.70 -18.53
N LEU A 312 15.09 10.69 -19.41
CA LEU A 312 16.34 11.32 -19.84
C LEU A 312 17.02 12.13 -18.73
N ASP A 313 16.29 12.58 -17.72
CA ASP A 313 16.84 13.25 -16.52
C ASP A 313 17.64 12.30 -15.60
N GLU A 314 17.54 10.99 -15.81
CA GLU A 314 18.40 9.99 -15.17
C GLU A 314 19.80 9.94 -15.75
N VAL A 315 19.96 10.47 -16.96
CA VAL A 315 21.23 10.49 -17.68
C VAL A 315 21.97 11.80 -17.37
N PRO A 316 23.25 11.78 -16.96
CA PRO A 316 24.02 12.99 -16.78
C PRO A 316 24.00 13.87 -18.01
N LYS A 317 23.77 15.17 -17.86
CA LYS A 317 23.62 16.13 -18.99
C LYS A 317 24.80 16.10 -19.97
N ILE A 318 26.00 15.75 -19.52
CA ILE A 318 27.18 15.62 -20.37
C ILE A 318 26.99 14.49 -21.41
N GLU A 319 26.27 13.42 -21.06
CA GLU A 319 26.03 12.30 -21.95
C GLU A 319 24.94 12.61 -22.99
N TRP A 320 24.06 13.59 -22.71
CA TRP A 320 23.07 14.03 -23.70
C TRP A 320 23.76 14.54 -24.97
N GLN A 321 24.89 15.28 -24.80
CA GLN A 321 25.65 15.81 -25.92
C GLN A 321 26.67 14.80 -26.45
N ASN A 322 27.40 14.09 -25.58
CA ASN A 322 28.49 13.23 -25.98
C ASN A 322 28.00 11.89 -26.59
N THR A 323 27.06 11.24 -25.93
CA THR A 323 26.57 9.91 -26.29
C THR A 323 25.31 9.96 -27.15
N LEU A 324 24.30 10.73 -26.70
CA LEU A 324 23.01 10.83 -27.38
C LEU A 324 23.01 11.90 -28.48
N LYS A 325 24.01 12.79 -28.51
CA LYS A 325 24.19 13.88 -29.48
C LYS A 325 22.96 14.80 -29.58
N LEU A 326 22.21 14.96 -28.50
CA LEU A 326 21.00 15.75 -28.48
C LEU A 326 21.30 17.25 -28.68
N PRO A 327 20.49 17.98 -29.44
CA PRO A 327 20.60 19.42 -29.51
C PRO A 327 20.23 20.07 -28.17
N GLU A 328 20.78 21.27 -27.92
CA GLU A 328 20.54 22.04 -26.68
C GLU A 328 19.06 22.40 -26.46
N SER A 329 18.25 22.40 -27.51
CA SER A 329 16.82 22.66 -27.45
C SER A 329 15.99 21.52 -26.83
N VAL A 330 16.57 20.34 -26.59
CA VAL A 330 15.88 19.22 -25.93
C VAL A 330 15.90 19.44 -24.43
N GLU A 331 14.73 19.61 -23.84
CA GLU A 331 14.56 19.87 -22.40
C GLU A 331 14.35 18.59 -21.58
N GLY A 332 13.81 17.53 -22.19
CA GLY A 332 13.50 16.24 -21.57
C GLY A 332 13.20 15.17 -22.61
N GLY A 333 12.73 14.04 -22.15
CA GLY A 333 12.38 12.89 -22.98
C GLY A 333 12.56 11.57 -22.27
N VAL A 334 12.34 10.49 -22.99
CA VAL A 334 12.67 9.13 -22.56
C VAL A 334 13.61 8.46 -23.54
N TYR A 335 14.68 7.85 -23.05
CA TYR A 335 15.58 7.10 -23.90
C TYR A 335 15.26 5.60 -23.88
N ILE A 336 15.42 4.96 -25.03
CA ILE A 336 15.20 3.54 -25.21
C ILE A 336 16.45 2.79 -24.79
N TRP A 337 16.35 1.96 -23.75
CA TRP A 337 17.40 1.08 -23.31
C TRP A 337 17.44 -0.21 -24.13
N SER A 338 16.28 -0.81 -24.37
CA SER A 338 16.16 -2.01 -25.21
C SER A 338 14.83 -1.99 -25.98
N VAL A 339 14.83 -2.66 -27.14
CA VAL A 339 13.65 -2.91 -27.96
C VAL A 339 13.43 -4.41 -28.03
N GLU A 340 12.22 -4.86 -27.74
CA GLU A 340 11.86 -6.26 -27.81
C GLU A 340 11.76 -6.72 -29.28
N PRO A 341 12.39 -7.82 -29.66
CA PRO A 341 12.30 -8.31 -31.04
C PRO A 341 10.86 -8.61 -31.45
N PHE A 342 10.50 -8.22 -32.66
CA PHE A 342 9.18 -8.38 -33.27
C PHE A 342 8.06 -7.56 -32.59
N SER A 343 8.39 -6.65 -31.70
CA SER A 343 7.44 -5.71 -31.08
C SER A 343 6.99 -4.62 -32.08
N PRO A 344 5.95 -3.84 -31.76
CA PRO A 344 5.59 -2.65 -32.54
C PRO A 344 6.75 -1.69 -32.75
N ALA A 345 7.53 -1.41 -31.72
CA ALA A 345 8.70 -0.53 -31.78
C ALA A 345 9.80 -1.08 -32.70
N ASP A 346 10.07 -2.39 -32.65
CA ASP A 346 11.06 -3.05 -33.53
C ASP A 346 10.64 -2.93 -35.01
N ARG A 347 9.35 -3.21 -35.31
CA ARG A 347 8.81 -3.08 -36.66
C ARG A 347 8.81 -1.63 -37.18
N ALA A 348 8.62 -0.65 -36.27
CA ALA A 348 8.73 0.77 -36.59
C ALA A 348 10.20 1.26 -36.73
N GLY A 349 11.16 0.38 -36.45
CA GLY A 349 12.58 0.67 -36.59
C GLY A 349 13.19 1.50 -35.48
N LEU A 350 12.54 1.57 -34.32
CA LEU A 350 13.09 2.17 -33.10
C LEU A 350 14.27 1.31 -32.60
N LYS A 351 15.24 1.94 -31.96
CA LYS A 351 16.48 1.30 -31.53
C LYS A 351 16.92 1.80 -30.16
N ARG A 352 17.82 1.03 -29.55
CA ARG A 352 18.54 1.46 -28.36
C ARG A 352 19.20 2.82 -28.58
N LEU A 353 19.12 3.68 -27.57
CA LEU A 353 19.61 5.07 -27.52
C LEU A 353 18.80 6.06 -28.35
N ASP A 354 17.69 5.67 -28.96
CA ASP A 354 16.71 6.66 -29.43
C ASP A 354 16.13 7.40 -28.22
N VAL A 355 15.89 8.70 -28.38
CA VAL A 355 15.29 9.54 -27.34
C VAL A 355 13.95 10.04 -27.84
N ILE A 356 12.87 9.53 -27.28
CA ILE A 356 11.49 9.95 -27.57
C ILE A 356 11.23 11.29 -26.89
N VAL A 357 10.79 12.28 -27.68
CA VAL A 357 10.51 13.64 -27.22
C VAL A 357 9.07 14.07 -27.48
N GLU A 358 8.33 13.31 -28.31
CA GLU A 358 6.92 13.59 -28.61
C GLU A 358 6.22 12.25 -28.90
N PHE A 359 5.02 12.09 -28.39
CA PHE A 359 4.18 10.91 -28.61
C PHE A 359 2.78 11.37 -29.02
N ASP A 360 2.40 11.06 -30.25
CA ASP A 360 1.13 11.42 -30.87
C ASP A 360 0.78 12.92 -30.79
N GLY A 361 1.80 13.77 -31.00
CA GLY A 361 1.69 15.24 -30.98
C GLY A 361 1.87 15.88 -29.62
N GLU A 362 1.94 15.07 -28.53
CA GLU A 362 2.13 15.58 -27.18
C GLU A 362 3.61 15.50 -26.75
N PRO A 363 4.18 16.56 -26.15
CA PRO A 363 5.57 16.58 -25.73
C PRO A 363 5.81 15.62 -24.56
N ILE A 364 6.91 14.87 -24.63
CA ILE A 364 7.37 13.95 -23.60
C ILE A 364 8.60 14.52 -22.92
N LEU A 365 8.51 14.83 -21.64
CA LEU A 365 9.63 15.31 -20.83
C LEU A 365 10.25 14.21 -19.97
N ASN A 366 9.47 13.20 -19.60
CA ASN A 366 9.88 12.09 -18.73
C ASN A 366 9.01 10.86 -18.97
N ILE A 367 9.30 9.76 -18.23
CA ILE A 367 8.60 8.48 -18.36
C ILE A 367 7.13 8.56 -17.94
N LEU A 368 6.79 9.46 -17.00
CA LEU A 368 5.40 9.62 -16.53
C LEU A 368 4.50 10.21 -17.61
N ASP A 369 5.01 11.18 -18.37
CA ASP A 369 4.27 11.79 -19.49
C ASP A 369 3.93 10.72 -20.55
N LEU A 370 4.93 9.91 -20.93
CA LEU A 370 4.73 8.84 -21.91
C LEU A 370 3.72 7.79 -21.40
N ARG A 371 3.89 7.33 -20.18
CA ARG A 371 3.00 6.31 -19.59
C ARG A 371 1.57 6.82 -19.38
N LYS A 372 1.41 8.10 -19.03
CA LYS A 372 0.09 8.72 -18.92
C LYS A 372 -0.64 8.67 -20.25
N ILE A 373 -0.02 9.16 -21.32
CA ILE A 373 -0.65 9.16 -22.66
C ILE A 373 -0.90 7.72 -23.11
N LEU A 374 0.11 6.86 -23.05
CA LEU A 374 0.03 5.47 -23.51
C LEU A 374 -1.08 4.67 -22.81
N TYR A 375 -1.20 4.77 -21.48
CA TYR A 375 -2.10 3.89 -20.70
C TYR A 375 -3.45 4.52 -20.37
N GLN A 376 -3.58 5.87 -20.42
CA GLN A 376 -4.85 6.53 -20.09
C GLN A 376 -5.59 7.05 -21.32
N GLU A 377 -4.86 7.35 -22.41
CA GLU A 377 -5.43 8.02 -23.57
C GLU A 377 -5.45 7.14 -24.84
N LYS A 378 -4.64 6.06 -24.88
CA LYS A 378 -4.52 5.18 -26.05
C LYS A 378 -5.14 3.81 -25.83
N LYS A 379 -5.41 3.11 -26.94
CA LYS A 379 -6.00 1.77 -26.94
C LYS A 379 -5.15 0.80 -27.77
N VAL A 380 -5.28 -0.49 -27.45
CA VAL A 380 -4.73 -1.56 -28.29
C VAL A 380 -5.30 -1.48 -29.70
N GLY A 381 -4.45 -1.58 -30.70
CA GLY A 381 -4.79 -1.45 -32.13
C GLY A 381 -4.74 -0.02 -32.67
N GLU A 382 -4.53 0.99 -31.82
CA GLU A 382 -4.40 2.38 -32.24
C GLU A 382 -3.03 2.62 -32.88
N GLU A 383 -3.03 3.38 -33.97
CA GLU A 383 -1.81 3.85 -34.63
C GLU A 383 -1.37 5.16 -33.99
N VAL A 384 -0.09 5.25 -33.61
CA VAL A 384 0.49 6.42 -32.94
C VAL A 384 1.78 6.86 -33.65
N THR A 385 2.03 8.15 -33.60
CA THR A 385 3.24 8.77 -34.14
C THR A 385 4.23 9.09 -33.03
N ILE A 386 5.49 8.71 -33.21
CA ILE A 386 6.57 8.94 -32.26
C ILE A 386 7.63 9.83 -32.91
N VAL A 387 7.94 10.95 -32.27
CA VAL A 387 9.07 11.79 -32.63
C VAL A 387 10.22 11.52 -31.70
N TYR A 388 11.38 11.23 -32.27
CA TYR A 388 12.56 10.86 -31.51
C TYR A 388 13.85 11.42 -32.12
N TYR A 389 14.91 11.48 -31.34
CA TYR A 389 16.26 11.78 -31.79
C TYR A 389 17.10 10.49 -31.83
N ARG A 390 17.86 10.35 -32.93
CA ARG A 390 18.90 9.30 -33.10
C ARG A 390 20.16 9.94 -33.66
N ASP A 391 21.26 9.82 -32.98
CA ASP A 391 22.54 10.44 -33.35
C ASP A 391 22.46 11.95 -33.60
N GLY A 392 21.58 12.65 -32.91
CA GLY A 392 21.32 14.09 -33.02
C GLY A 392 20.33 14.49 -34.12
N GLU A 393 19.84 13.55 -34.91
CA GLU A 393 18.86 13.80 -35.96
C GLU A 393 17.43 13.57 -35.44
N ARG A 394 16.55 14.55 -35.64
CA ARG A 394 15.12 14.41 -35.36
C ARG A 394 14.49 13.50 -36.41
N ARG A 395 13.80 12.48 -35.99
CA ARG A 395 13.13 11.47 -36.79
C ARG A 395 11.72 11.24 -36.31
N GLU A 396 10.92 10.61 -37.18
CA GLU A 396 9.54 10.22 -36.88
C GLU A 396 9.35 8.75 -37.25
N ALA A 397 8.55 8.04 -36.45
CA ALA A 397 8.12 6.68 -36.73
C ALA A 397 6.65 6.54 -36.34
N THR A 398 5.93 5.72 -37.11
CA THR A 398 4.55 5.33 -36.79
C THR A 398 4.52 3.86 -36.42
N LEU A 399 3.76 3.53 -35.36
CA LEU A 399 3.55 2.15 -34.95
C LEU A 399 2.09 1.93 -34.52
N THR A 400 1.63 0.69 -34.65
CA THR A 400 0.34 0.25 -34.13
C THR A 400 0.56 -0.39 -32.77
N LEU A 401 -0.12 0.11 -31.75
CA LEU A 401 -0.06 -0.42 -30.38
C LEU A 401 -0.67 -1.84 -30.33
N GLU A 402 0.01 -2.76 -29.69
CA GLU A 402 -0.47 -4.12 -29.49
C GLU A 402 -0.87 -4.36 -28.01
N GLU A 403 -1.43 -5.51 -27.73
CA GLU A 403 -1.64 -5.97 -26.37
C GLU A 403 -0.31 -6.50 -25.82
N GLN A 404 0.02 -6.18 -24.57
CA GLN A 404 1.14 -6.79 -23.87
C GLN A 404 0.82 -8.28 -23.65
N LYS A 405 1.68 -9.16 -24.14
CA LYS A 405 1.50 -10.63 -24.07
C LYS A 405 1.90 -11.19 -22.72
#